data_d290357fdc628dc33f4e0f248c730750
#
_entry.id   d290357fdc628dc33f4e0f248c730750
#
_cell.length_a   1.000
_cell.length_b   1.000
_cell.length_c   1.000
_cell.angle_alpha   90.00
_cell.angle_beta   90.00
_cell.angle_gamma   90.00
#
_symmetry.space_group_name_H-M   'P 1'
#
loop_
_entity.id
_entity.type
_entity.pdbx_description
1 polymer ?
#
loop_
_entity_poly.entity_id
_entity_poly.type
_entity_poly.pdbx_seq_one_letter_code
_entity_poly.pdbx_strand_id
1 'polypeptide(L)'
;MRIAFFTDVFLEIPGGIPSSIKAQKTALESLGHHVTIFCPGWKKQQPGISMDKKSRFSLNKNSNEDIIIVPSFNLLRPNGAPLAKSPTKILKYINELYPNFSSSFDLVHVHYEASCSIAGVKLAKKYHLKLVQTMHGREDIAIYTNIPTPLNYLVAPLLNFLHQKSLKSIQQRKITLPKKDDYLIKTLVHRNMWELMIRQASLADIVISPSQHFAKNLEHYHAAKTVHVVSNGIDDELLAKYSFKIRKRQQNDPLKIIWSSRVSKEKRIIPFLESIKQSKYHKNIQLTVIGEGNQLQEAKAFAKANLNNTKITFLGLVPHEELFQYEKDQHLSIINSYGFDTQGMTILEAIACGLPVIYADPAMDENIPDHCGLRAKNNTTAAMAELLDYIFENPELIKTMSKAALKASPSVMQSAQIKKLLNLYQPISSESHP
;
A
#
# COMPACT_ATOMS: atom_id res chain seq x y z
N MET A 1 -5.33 -16.81 18.84
CA MET A 1 -4.58 -17.48 17.76
C MET A 1 -3.16 -16.93 17.72
N ARG A 2 -2.21 -17.75 17.29
CA ARG A 2 -0.82 -17.40 17.01
C ARG A 2 -0.67 -17.31 15.48
N ILE A 3 -0.41 -16.14 14.96
CA ILE A 3 -0.52 -15.83 13.54
C ILE A 3 0.87 -15.51 13.01
N ALA A 4 1.29 -16.17 11.94
CA ALA A 4 2.54 -15.88 11.25
C ALA A 4 2.28 -14.99 10.03
N PHE A 5 2.69 -13.72 10.09
CA PHE A 5 2.67 -12.81 8.95
C PHE A 5 3.98 -12.91 8.17
N PHE A 6 3.88 -13.04 6.85
CA PHE A 6 5.04 -13.03 5.95
C PHE A 6 4.93 -11.91 4.94
N THR A 7 5.96 -11.09 4.84
CA THR A 7 6.02 -10.01 3.86
C THR A 7 7.44 -9.84 3.32
N ASP A 8 7.55 -9.39 2.07
CA ASP A 8 8.83 -9.01 1.47
C ASP A 8 9.07 -7.50 1.58
N VAL A 9 8.16 -6.78 2.22
CA VAL A 9 8.27 -5.34 2.42
C VAL A 9 9.03 -5.07 3.71
N PHE A 10 9.99 -4.13 3.63
CA PHE A 10 10.70 -3.64 4.80
C PHE A 10 9.80 -2.71 5.61
N LEU A 11 9.53 -3.07 6.86
CA LEU A 11 8.49 -2.41 7.67
C LEU A 11 8.82 -0.99 8.11
N GLU A 12 10.10 -0.59 8.06
CA GLU A 12 10.53 0.74 8.50
C GLU A 12 10.45 1.81 7.41
N ILE A 13 10.26 1.42 6.14
CA ILE A 13 10.04 2.39 5.08
C ILE A 13 8.58 2.82 5.11
N PRO A 14 8.30 4.14 5.16
CA PRO A 14 6.92 4.63 5.05
C PRO A 14 6.25 4.16 3.76
N GLY A 15 5.03 3.66 3.88
CA GLY A 15 4.25 3.17 2.72
C GLY A 15 2.99 2.42 3.12
N GLY A 16 2.06 2.27 2.19
CA GLY A 16 0.74 1.70 2.45
C GLY A 16 0.77 0.27 2.99
N ILE A 17 1.61 -0.62 2.42
CA ILE A 17 1.70 -2.01 2.86
C ILE A 17 2.28 -2.13 4.28
N PRO A 18 3.44 -1.51 4.61
CA PRO A 18 3.95 -1.51 5.98
C PRO A 18 2.96 -0.97 6.99
N SER A 19 2.28 0.13 6.69
CA SER A 19 1.27 0.74 7.58
C SER A 19 0.10 -0.20 7.81
N SER A 20 -0.43 -0.83 6.76
CA SER A 20 -1.51 -1.82 6.86
C SER A 20 -1.12 -3.03 7.72
N ILE A 21 0.07 -3.60 7.51
CA ILE A 21 0.56 -4.76 8.28
C ILE A 21 0.69 -4.42 9.76
N LYS A 22 1.27 -3.25 10.08
CA LYS A 22 1.42 -2.78 11.46
C LYS A 22 0.06 -2.56 12.13
N ALA A 23 -0.87 -1.87 11.46
CA ALA A 23 -2.21 -1.63 11.98
C ALA A 23 -2.98 -2.94 12.23
N GLN A 24 -2.88 -3.92 11.31
CA GLN A 24 -3.47 -5.24 11.51
C GLN A 24 -2.86 -5.97 12.70
N LYS A 25 -1.52 -5.95 12.87
CA LYS A 25 -0.85 -6.54 14.03
C LYS A 25 -1.38 -5.92 15.33
N THR A 26 -1.32 -4.58 15.46
CA THR A 26 -1.80 -3.86 16.63
C THR A 26 -3.25 -4.23 16.98
N ALA A 27 -4.14 -4.21 15.97
CA ALA A 27 -5.55 -4.53 16.20
C ALA A 27 -5.80 -6.01 16.56
N LEU A 28 -5.04 -6.95 15.98
CA LEU A 28 -5.15 -8.37 16.35
C LEU A 28 -4.66 -8.61 17.77
N GLU A 29 -3.58 -7.97 18.17
CA GLU A 29 -3.00 -8.10 19.51
C GLU A 29 -3.88 -7.48 20.59
N SER A 30 -4.53 -6.35 20.31
CA SER A 30 -5.52 -5.75 21.20
C SER A 30 -6.74 -6.66 21.44
N LEU A 31 -6.99 -7.61 20.55
CA LEU A 31 -8.04 -8.64 20.67
C LEU A 31 -7.55 -9.98 21.24
N GLY A 32 -6.33 -10.01 21.80
CA GLY A 32 -5.75 -11.19 22.48
C GLY A 32 -5.17 -12.24 21.52
N HIS A 33 -4.89 -11.90 20.27
CA HIS A 33 -4.13 -12.74 19.36
C HIS A 33 -2.64 -12.40 19.44
N HIS A 34 -1.78 -13.31 18.99
CA HIS A 34 -0.33 -13.09 18.92
C HIS A 34 0.12 -13.11 17.48
N VAL A 35 0.82 -12.05 17.02
CA VAL A 35 1.24 -11.89 15.63
C VAL A 35 2.75 -11.78 15.53
N THR A 36 3.38 -12.77 14.91
CA THR A 36 4.81 -12.73 14.55
C THR A 36 4.97 -12.35 13.08
N ILE A 37 5.75 -11.30 12.80
CA ILE A 37 6.01 -10.83 11.43
C ILE A 37 7.39 -11.30 10.97
N PHE A 38 7.43 -12.03 9.85
CA PHE A 38 8.65 -12.39 9.13
C PHE A 38 8.84 -11.43 7.96
N CYS A 39 9.93 -10.64 7.98
CA CYS A 39 10.20 -9.63 6.96
C CYS A 39 11.69 -9.46 6.69
N PRO A 40 12.11 -8.90 5.53
CA PRO A 40 13.49 -8.50 5.29
C PRO A 40 13.92 -7.36 6.22
N GLY A 41 15.21 -7.30 6.52
CA GLY A 41 15.77 -6.24 7.35
C GLY A 41 17.29 -6.23 7.33
N TRP A 42 17.89 -5.30 8.08
CA TRP A 42 19.34 -5.18 8.19
C TRP A 42 19.90 -6.09 9.29
N LYS A 43 21.08 -6.68 9.07
CA LYS A 43 21.76 -7.52 10.09
C LYS A 43 21.98 -6.83 11.44
N LYS A 44 22.02 -5.48 11.46
CA LYS A 44 22.21 -4.69 12.68
C LYS A 44 20.94 -4.48 13.52
N GLN A 45 19.80 -4.98 13.05
CA GLN A 45 18.51 -4.86 13.74
C GLN A 45 18.21 -6.04 14.68
N GLN A 46 19.20 -6.88 15.00
CA GLN A 46 19.05 -7.87 16.06
C GLN A 46 19.00 -7.15 17.43
N PRO A 47 18.18 -7.64 18.37
CA PRO A 47 18.06 -7.04 19.70
C PRO A 47 19.43 -6.86 20.37
N GLY A 48 19.79 -5.59 20.68
CA GLY A 48 21.02 -5.25 21.39
C GLY A 48 22.08 -4.47 20.62
N ILE A 49 21.92 -4.17 19.32
CA ILE A 49 22.94 -3.42 18.55
C ILE A 49 22.39 -2.06 18.11
N SER A 50 22.96 -0.98 18.66
CA SER A 50 22.65 0.42 18.32
C SER A 50 23.09 0.77 16.88
N MET A 51 22.23 1.44 16.13
CA MET A 51 22.55 1.94 14.79
C MET A 51 23.21 3.33 14.81
N ASP A 52 24.11 3.54 13.87
CA ASP A 52 24.89 4.76 13.70
C ASP A 52 24.02 5.96 13.25
N LYS A 53 24.46 7.17 13.63
CA LYS A 53 23.78 8.48 13.57
C LYS A 53 23.22 8.96 12.21
N LYS A 54 23.25 8.16 11.13
CA LYS A 54 22.77 8.54 9.79
C LYS A 54 21.41 7.95 9.38
N SER A 55 20.84 7.00 10.12
CA SER A 55 19.47 6.56 9.90
C SER A 55 18.53 7.29 10.87
N ARG A 56 17.68 8.17 10.36
CA ARG A 56 16.68 8.92 11.14
C ARG A 56 15.55 8.06 11.70
N PHE A 57 15.64 6.75 11.62
CA PHE A 57 14.61 5.81 12.03
C PHE A 57 15.14 4.92 13.14
N SER A 58 14.76 5.21 14.37
CA SER A 58 15.00 4.35 15.53
C SER A 58 13.74 3.53 15.83
N LEU A 59 13.89 2.21 15.93
CA LEU A 59 12.87 1.34 16.49
C LEU A 59 12.64 1.68 17.96
N ASN A 60 11.40 1.90 18.37
CA ASN A 60 11.01 2.00 19.77
C ASN A 60 11.27 0.65 20.47
N LYS A 61 12.04 0.66 21.55
CA LYS A 61 12.58 -0.53 22.26
C LYS A 61 11.55 -1.51 22.84
N ASN A 62 10.23 -1.20 22.77
CA ASN A 62 9.19 -1.96 23.48
C ASN A 62 8.28 -2.84 22.60
N SER A 63 8.55 -2.98 21.26
CA SER A 63 7.68 -3.77 20.37
C SER A 63 8.41 -4.88 19.58
N ASN A 64 9.63 -5.30 19.96
CA ASN A 64 10.54 -5.99 19.07
C ASN A 64 10.63 -7.52 19.18
N GLU A 65 9.90 -8.17 20.09
CA GLU A 65 10.00 -9.63 20.23
C GLU A 65 9.29 -10.40 19.10
N ASP A 66 8.34 -9.77 18.41
CA ASP A 66 7.47 -10.40 17.41
C ASP A 66 7.81 -10.08 15.95
N ILE A 67 8.95 -9.42 15.70
CA ILE A 67 9.43 -9.16 14.34
C ILE A 67 10.71 -9.95 14.09
N ILE A 68 10.61 -10.95 13.22
CA ILE A 68 11.72 -11.83 12.83
C ILE A 68 12.32 -11.35 11.52
N ILE A 69 13.54 -10.85 11.57
CA ILE A 69 14.28 -10.44 10.38
C ILE A 69 14.83 -11.67 9.68
N VAL A 70 14.32 -11.94 8.47
CA VAL A 70 14.77 -13.06 7.66
C VAL A 70 16.12 -12.77 6.98
N PRO A 71 16.89 -13.81 6.57
CA PRO A 71 18.13 -13.62 5.83
C PRO A 71 17.97 -12.72 4.63
N SER A 72 18.67 -11.59 4.60
CA SER A 72 18.56 -10.53 3.60
C SER A 72 19.91 -10.16 2.99
N PHE A 73 19.90 -9.50 1.81
CA PHE A 73 21.09 -8.96 1.17
C PHE A 73 21.40 -7.60 1.78
N ASN A 74 22.71 -7.34 2.07
CA ASN A 74 23.14 -6.07 2.66
C ASN A 74 23.40 -4.97 1.61
N LEU A 75 23.77 -5.34 0.39
CA LEU A 75 24.22 -4.42 -0.68
C LEU A 75 23.12 -4.11 -1.70
N LEU A 76 22.19 -5.04 -1.95
CA LEU A 76 21.09 -4.83 -2.87
C LEU A 76 19.95 -4.10 -2.15
N ARG A 77 19.70 -2.86 -2.57
CA ARG A 77 18.74 -1.94 -1.93
C ARG A 77 17.79 -1.31 -2.94
N PRO A 78 16.92 -2.12 -3.60
CA PRO A 78 15.92 -1.51 -4.47
C PRO A 78 15.04 -0.55 -3.64
N ASN A 79 14.91 0.69 -4.11
CA ASN A 79 14.18 1.76 -3.41
C ASN A 79 14.60 1.97 -1.94
N GLY A 80 15.89 1.71 -1.62
CA GLY A 80 16.41 1.88 -0.26
C GLY A 80 16.10 0.76 0.73
N ALA A 81 15.35 -0.28 0.33
CA ALA A 81 14.95 -1.40 1.18
C ALA A 81 15.87 -2.61 1.07
N PRO A 82 16.07 -3.40 2.15
CA PRO A 82 16.77 -4.67 2.07
C PRO A 82 15.94 -5.69 1.27
N LEU A 83 16.62 -6.53 0.49
CA LEU A 83 15.99 -7.60 -0.28
C LEU A 83 16.18 -8.95 0.43
N ALA A 84 15.11 -9.69 0.64
CA ALA A 84 15.17 -11.03 1.21
C ALA A 84 15.97 -12.00 0.33
N LYS A 85 16.73 -12.92 0.94
CA LYS A 85 17.43 -13.99 0.23
C LYS A 85 16.45 -15.02 -0.32
N SER A 86 16.98 -16.08 -0.99
CA SER A 86 16.13 -17.12 -1.58
C SER A 86 15.23 -17.81 -0.55
N PRO A 87 14.02 -18.27 -0.95
CA PRO A 87 13.09 -18.97 -0.05
C PRO A 87 13.74 -20.15 0.70
N THR A 88 14.66 -20.89 0.06
CA THR A 88 15.38 -22.00 0.69
C THR A 88 16.23 -21.56 1.88
N LYS A 89 16.93 -20.41 1.78
CA LYS A 89 17.73 -19.88 2.89
C LYS A 89 16.84 -19.36 4.03
N ILE A 90 15.70 -18.77 3.69
CA ILE A 90 14.71 -18.31 4.66
C ILE A 90 14.09 -19.50 5.39
N LEU A 91 13.68 -20.54 4.66
CA LEU A 91 13.13 -21.77 5.25
C LEU A 91 14.10 -22.44 6.19
N LYS A 92 15.39 -22.55 5.81
CA LYS A 92 16.42 -23.11 6.70
C LYS A 92 16.48 -22.31 8.01
N TYR A 93 16.56 -21.01 7.94
CA TYR A 93 16.61 -20.12 9.09
C TYR A 93 15.36 -20.23 9.99
N ILE A 94 14.15 -20.26 9.38
CA ILE A 94 12.91 -20.40 10.16
C ILE A 94 12.79 -21.77 10.81
N ASN A 95 13.21 -22.86 10.13
CA ASN A 95 13.21 -24.21 10.72
C ASN A 95 14.21 -24.34 11.90
N GLU A 96 15.31 -23.56 11.91
CA GLU A 96 16.22 -23.50 13.05
C GLU A 96 15.58 -22.79 14.26
N LEU A 97 14.80 -21.70 14.01
CA LEU A 97 14.09 -20.98 15.07
C LEU A 97 12.83 -21.71 15.55
N TYR A 98 12.11 -22.35 14.65
CA TYR A 98 10.84 -23.03 14.90
C TYR A 98 10.89 -24.46 14.31
N PRO A 99 11.55 -25.43 14.98
CA PRO A 99 11.70 -26.81 14.48
C PRO A 99 10.35 -27.50 14.19
N ASN A 100 9.33 -27.20 15.00
CA ASN A 100 7.95 -27.58 14.76
C ASN A 100 7.08 -26.33 14.57
N PHE A 101 7.00 -25.85 13.34
CA PHE A 101 6.31 -24.59 13.02
C PHE A 101 4.82 -24.62 13.37
N SER A 102 4.14 -25.76 13.19
CA SER A 102 2.72 -25.91 13.53
C SER A 102 2.42 -25.91 15.04
N SER A 103 3.41 -26.20 15.90
CA SER A 103 3.23 -26.04 17.34
C SER A 103 3.34 -24.58 17.79
N SER A 104 3.90 -23.70 16.94
CA SER A 104 4.09 -22.27 17.24
C SER A 104 3.04 -21.38 16.61
N PHE A 105 2.45 -21.80 15.48
CA PHE A 105 1.50 -20.99 14.72
C PHE A 105 0.26 -21.76 14.34
N ASP A 106 -0.88 -21.08 14.36
CA ASP A 106 -2.20 -21.64 14.04
C ASP A 106 -2.60 -21.35 12.58
N LEU A 107 -2.06 -20.27 11.97
CA LEU A 107 -2.25 -19.93 10.56
C LEU A 107 -1.08 -19.10 10.02
N VAL A 108 -0.98 -19.03 8.69
CA VAL A 108 -0.04 -18.19 7.95
C VAL A 108 -0.82 -17.18 7.11
N HIS A 109 -0.44 -15.90 7.24
CA HIS A 109 -0.95 -14.83 6.39
C HIS A 109 0.20 -14.18 5.61
N VAL A 110 0.16 -14.24 4.28
CA VAL A 110 1.17 -13.63 3.41
C VAL A 110 0.67 -12.33 2.82
N HIS A 111 1.56 -11.33 2.75
CA HIS A 111 1.23 -9.95 2.36
C HIS A 111 2.02 -9.47 1.14
N TYR A 112 2.70 -10.37 0.44
CA TYR A 112 3.44 -10.06 -0.79
C TYR A 112 3.71 -11.34 -1.60
N GLU A 113 4.41 -11.24 -2.76
CA GLU A 113 4.61 -12.34 -3.70
C GLU A 113 6.08 -12.62 -4.03
N ALA A 114 7.01 -12.39 -3.08
CA ALA A 114 8.43 -12.66 -3.29
C ALA A 114 9.00 -13.65 -2.28
N SER A 115 10.30 -13.66 -2.07
CA SER A 115 11.04 -14.74 -1.39
C SER A 115 10.55 -15.08 0.01
N CYS A 116 10.24 -14.06 0.84
CA CYS A 116 9.78 -14.26 2.20
C CYS A 116 8.36 -14.83 2.21
N SER A 117 7.48 -14.26 1.42
CA SER A 117 6.10 -14.73 1.26
C SER A 117 6.05 -16.16 0.69
N ILE A 118 6.89 -16.49 -0.30
CA ILE A 118 7.05 -17.88 -0.80
C ILE A 118 7.45 -18.85 0.32
N ALA A 119 8.34 -18.43 1.23
CA ALA A 119 8.71 -19.26 2.37
C ALA A 119 7.50 -19.52 3.29
N GLY A 120 6.70 -18.48 3.57
CA GLY A 120 5.44 -18.61 4.32
C GLY A 120 4.45 -19.57 3.66
N VAL A 121 4.22 -19.43 2.35
CA VAL A 121 3.37 -20.34 1.56
C VAL A 121 3.85 -21.80 1.70
N LYS A 122 5.17 -22.04 1.59
CA LYS A 122 5.74 -23.40 1.73
C LYS A 122 5.58 -23.96 3.13
N LEU A 123 5.74 -23.15 4.17
CA LEU A 123 5.53 -23.57 5.55
C LEU A 123 4.06 -23.93 5.80
N ALA A 124 3.13 -23.08 5.35
CA ALA A 124 1.70 -23.36 5.47
C ALA A 124 1.34 -24.71 4.81
N LYS A 125 1.78 -24.94 3.57
CA LYS A 125 1.49 -26.20 2.87
C LYS A 125 2.18 -27.40 3.50
N LYS A 126 3.43 -27.27 3.97
CA LYS A 126 4.18 -28.35 4.63
C LYS A 126 3.51 -28.80 5.94
N TYR A 127 3.03 -27.86 6.73
CA TYR A 127 2.45 -28.12 8.06
C TYR A 127 0.91 -28.12 8.07
N HIS A 128 0.28 -28.09 6.89
CA HIS A 128 -1.19 -28.08 6.72
C HIS A 128 -1.88 -26.96 7.52
N LEU A 129 -1.23 -25.79 7.62
CA LEU A 129 -1.79 -24.62 8.25
C LEU A 129 -2.66 -23.85 7.25
N LYS A 130 -3.71 -23.20 7.73
CA LYS A 130 -4.53 -22.29 6.92
C LYS A 130 -3.66 -21.20 6.33
N LEU A 131 -3.73 -21.02 5.02
CA LEU A 131 -2.98 -20.03 4.26
C LEU A 131 -3.91 -18.91 3.80
N VAL A 132 -3.70 -17.70 4.31
CA VAL A 132 -4.37 -16.49 3.88
C VAL A 132 -3.39 -15.65 3.08
N GLN A 133 -3.84 -15.03 1.99
CA GLN A 133 -3.03 -14.09 1.22
C GLN A 133 -3.79 -12.79 0.98
N THR A 134 -3.22 -11.67 1.39
CA THR A 134 -3.69 -10.34 0.98
C THR A 134 -2.87 -9.86 -0.22
N MET A 135 -3.59 -9.53 -1.29
CA MET A 135 -3.04 -8.96 -2.52
C MET A 135 -3.08 -7.43 -2.39
N HIS A 136 -1.93 -6.80 -2.17
CA HIS A 136 -1.88 -5.37 -1.86
C HIS A 136 -1.72 -4.47 -3.07
N GLY A 137 -1.12 -4.93 -4.17
CA GLY A 137 -0.65 -4.03 -5.21
C GLY A 137 -0.72 -4.56 -6.64
N ARG A 138 -0.49 -3.63 -7.56
CA ARG A 138 -0.33 -3.83 -8.99
C ARG A 138 1.16 -3.95 -9.31
N GLU A 139 1.75 -5.11 -9.02
CA GLU A 139 3.17 -5.38 -9.26
C GLU A 139 3.53 -5.30 -10.74
N ASP A 140 2.59 -5.59 -11.62
CA ASP A 140 2.73 -5.44 -13.06
C ASP A 140 3.03 -3.99 -13.47
N ILE A 141 2.31 -3.03 -12.92
CA ILE A 141 2.55 -1.60 -13.17
C ILE A 141 3.82 -1.14 -12.44
N ALA A 142 4.04 -1.58 -11.21
CA ALA A 142 5.22 -1.22 -10.43
C ALA A 142 6.52 -1.60 -11.16
N ILE A 143 6.62 -2.82 -11.69
CA ILE A 143 7.78 -3.27 -12.47
C ILE A 143 7.86 -2.53 -13.81
N TYR A 144 6.73 -2.33 -14.49
CA TYR A 144 6.70 -1.65 -15.80
C TYR A 144 7.17 -0.19 -15.71
N THR A 145 6.80 0.54 -14.65
CA THR A 145 7.07 1.98 -14.52
C THR A 145 8.39 2.30 -13.82
N ASN A 146 8.82 1.46 -12.86
CA ASN A 146 10.01 1.76 -12.05
C ASN A 146 11.30 1.14 -12.58
N ILE A 147 11.21 0.14 -13.48
CA ILE A 147 12.39 -0.42 -14.14
C ILE A 147 12.46 0.13 -15.57
N PRO A 148 13.57 0.80 -15.98
CA PRO A 148 13.69 1.38 -17.31
C PRO A 148 13.57 0.32 -18.42
N THR A 149 12.92 0.69 -19.52
CA THR A 149 12.92 -0.08 -20.77
C THR A 149 14.31 -0.01 -21.44
N PRO A 150 14.88 -1.15 -21.97
CA PRO A 150 14.25 -2.46 -22.14
C PRO A 150 14.44 -3.42 -20.93
N LEU A 151 15.09 -3.01 -19.85
CA LEU A 151 15.46 -3.88 -18.73
C LEU A 151 14.24 -4.55 -18.07
N ASN A 152 13.11 -3.85 -17.98
CA ASN A 152 11.86 -4.40 -17.42
C ASN A 152 11.36 -5.64 -18.21
N TYR A 153 11.61 -5.70 -19.54
CA TYR A 153 11.26 -6.87 -20.37
C TYR A 153 12.17 -8.09 -20.13
N LEU A 154 13.32 -7.91 -19.48
CA LEU A 154 14.20 -9.00 -19.04
C LEU A 154 13.90 -9.39 -17.58
N VAL A 155 13.68 -8.40 -16.73
CA VAL A 155 13.48 -8.62 -15.29
C VAL A 155 12.14 -9.32 -15.01
N ALA A 156 11.04 -8.92 -15.64
CA ALA A 156 9.74 -9.52 -15.35
C ALA A 156 9.66 -11.02 -15.70
N PRO A 157 10.11 -11.49 -16.88
CA PRO A 157 10.18 -12.93 -17.17
C PRO A 157 11.11 -13.71 -16.22
N LEU A 158 12.24 -13.09 -15.85
CA LEU A 158 13.17 -13.71 -14.90
C LEU A 158 12.53 -13.90 -13.51
N LEU A 159 11.86 -12.86 -12.99
CA LEU A 159 11.14 -12.94 -11.72
C LEU A 159 10.04 -14.00 -11.77
N ASN A 160 9.25 -14.03 -12.85
CA ASN A 160 8.21 -15.02 -13.04
C ASN A 160 8.77 -16.45 -13.10
N PHE A 161 9.87 -16.67 -13.82
CA PHE A 161 10.55 -17.97 -13.90
C PHE A 161 11.08 -18.43 -12.54
N LEU A 162 11.75 -17.56 -11.80
CA LEU A 162 12.29 -17.89 -10.46
C LEU A 162 11.16 -18.19 -9.46
N HIS A 163 10.08 -17.43 -9.52
CA HIS A 163 8.89 -17.66 -8.72
C HIS A 163 8.24 -19.01 -9.04
N GLN A 164 8.04 -19.31 -10.34
CA GLN A 164 7.52 -20.61 -10.79
C GLN A 164 8.39 -21.77 -10.32
N LYS A 165 9.72 -21.66 -10.50
CA LYS A 165 10.68 -22.67 -10.02
C LYS A 165 10.56 -22.89 -8.52
N SER A 166 10.39 -21.79 -7.76
CA SER A 166 10.30 -21.86 -6.29
C SER A 166 9.03 -22.56 -5.80
N LEU A 167 7.91 -22.43 -6.51
CA LEU A 167 6.62 -23.01 -6.12
C LEU A 167 6.29 -24.34 -6.84
N LYS A 168 7.13 -24.81 -7.77
CA LYS A 168 6.86 -26.00 -8.62
C LYS A 168 6.45 -27.24 -7.82
N SER A 169 7.03 -27.46 -6.65
CA SER A 169 6.77 -28.66 -5.83
C SER A 169 5.39 -28.68 -5.14
N ILE A 170 4.73 -27.53 -5.04
CA ILE A 170 3.45 -27.38 -4.34
C ILE A 170 2.32 -26.86 -5.24
N GLN A 171 2.65 -26.48 -6.49
CA GLN A 171 1.67 -25.98 -7.46
C GLN A 171 0.90 -27.17 -8.08
N GLN A 172 -0.43 -27.16 -7.89
CA GLN A 172 -1.31 -28.25 -8.36
C GLN A 172 -1.97 -27.95 -9.71
N ARG A 173 -2.09 -26.70 -10.13
CA ARG A 173 -2.75 -26.32 -11.38
C ARG A 173 -1.87 -25.46 -12.29
N LYS A 174 -2.07 -25.63 -13.60
CA LYS A 174 -1.49 -24.72 -14.60
C LYS A 174 -2.19 -23.36 -14.56
N ILE A 175 -1.42 -22.29 -14.50
CA ILE A 175 -1.96 -20.94 -14.65
C ILE A 175 -2.23 -20.67 -16.11
N THR A 176 -3.45 -20.26 -16.44
CA THR A 176 -3.84 -19.87 -17.79
C THR A 176 -4.31 -18.44 -17.74
N LEU A 177 -3.57 -17.54 -18.38
CA LEU A 177 -3.96 -16.15 -18.54
C LEU A 177 -4.75 -15.96 -19.83
N PRO A 178 -5.61 -14.92 -19.90
CA PRO A 178 -6.24 -14.49 -21.14
C PRO A 178 -5.23 -14.23 -22.24
N LYS A 179 -5.69 -14.30 -23.49
CA LYS A 179 -4.87 -13.95 -24.64
C LYS A 179 -4.46 -12.47 -24.61
N LYS A 180 -3.45 -12.11 -25.41
CA LYS A 180 -3.01 -10.74 -25.70
C LYS A 180 -4.25 -9.88 -26.00
N ASP A 181 -4.29 -8.63 -25.49
CA ASP A 181 -5.35 -7.62 -25.67
C ASP A 181 -6.42 -7.56 -24.55
N ASP A 182 -6.14 -8.14 -23.40
CA ASP A 182 -6.92 -7.85 -22.19
C ASP A 182 -6.60 -6.42 -21.69
N TYR A 183 -7.60 -5.76 -21.09
CA TYR A 183 -7.48 -4.37 -20.64
C TYR A 183 -6.39 -4.14 -19.56
N LEU A 184 -5.98 -5.20 -18.82
CA LEU A 184 -4.91 -5.15 -17.82
C LEU A 184 -3.57 -5.69 -18.38
N ILE A 185 -3.57 -6.61 -19.34
CA ILE A 185 -2.37 -7.26 -19.89
C ILE A 185 -1.98 -6.62 -21.23
N LYS A 186 -1.33 -5.47 -21.15
CA LYS A 186 -0.92 -4.69 -22.33
C LYS A 186 0.45 -5.09 -22.90
N THR A 187 1.33 -5.66 -22.07
CA THR A 187 2.70 -6.00 -22.45
C THR A 187 3.13 -7.33 -21.86
N LEU A 188 4.30 -7.85 -22.31
CA LEU A 188 4.93 -9.04 -21.74
C LEU A 188 5.27 -8.86 -20.24
N VAL A 189 5.61 -7.65 -19.81
CA VAL A 189 5.87 -7.33 -18.39
C VAL A 189 4.61 -7.56 -17.58
N HIS A 190 3.49 -6.96 -17.97
CA HIS A 190 2.20 -7.14 -17.26
C HIS A 190 1.83 -8.62 -17.20
N ARG A 191 1.96 -9.35 -18.31
CA ARG A 191 1.63 -10.78 -18.37
C ARG A 191 2.43 -11.60 -17.36
N ASN A 192 3.75 -11.44 -17.34
CA ASN A 192 4.62 -12.20 -16.42
C ASN A 192 4.32 -11.88 -14.96
N MET A 193 4.04 -10.63 -14.63
CA MET A 193 3.73 -10.23 -13.27
C MET A 193 2.34 -10.74 -12.84
N TRP A 194 1.33 -10.67 -13.71
CA TRP A 194 0.03 -11.27 -13.43
C TRP A 194 0.12 -12.80 -13.25
N GLU A 195 0.91 -13.51 -14.07
CA GLU A 195 1.14 -14.95 -13.89
C GLU A 195 1.74 -15.26 -12.52
N LEU A 196 2.72 -14.46 -12.08
CA LEU A 196 3.36 -14.58 -10.77
C LEU A 196 2.34 -14.39 -9.63
N MET A 197 1.59 -13.28 -9.67
CA MET A 197 0.59 -12.93 -8.66
C MET A 197 -0.48 -14.01 -8.53
N ILE A 198 -1.08 -14.43 -9.66
CA ILE A 198 -2.14 -15.45 -9.69
C ILE A 198 -1.61 -16.81 -9.20
N ARG A 199 -0.39 -17.19 -9.60
CA ARG A 199 0.22 -18.46 -9.18
C ARG A 199 0.29 -18.56 -7.67
N GLN A 200 0.74 -17.51 -6.98
CA GLN A 200 0.83 -17.54 -5.53
C GLN A 200 -0.55 -17.47 -4.89
N ALA A 201 -1.41 -16.57 -5.33
CA ALA A 201 -2.78 -16.43 -4.82
C ALA A 201 -3.56 -17.76 -4.95
N SER A 202 -3.39 -18.51 -6.05
CA SER A 202 -4.07 -19.78 -6.26
C SER A 202 -3.67 -20.91 -5.28
N LEU A 203 -2.63 -20.72 -4.50
CA LEU A 203 -2.20 -21.65 -3.44
C LEU A 203 -2.83 -21.31 -2.09
N ALA A 204 -3.38 -20.10 -1.92
CA ALA A 204 -4.01 -19.70 -0.67
C ALA A 204 -5.40 -20.34 -0.51
N ASP A 205 -5.76 -20.63 0.74
CA ASP A 205 -7.10 -21.10 1.09
C ASP A 205 -8.09 -19.94 1.07
N ILE A 206 -7.58 -18.73 1.38
CA ILE A 206 -8.33 -17.47 1.34
C ILE A 206 -7.47 -16.40 0.67
N VAL A 207 -8.05 -15.74 -0.34
CA VAL A 207 -7.46 -14.58 -1.02
C VAL A 207 -8.23 -13.33 -0.63
N ILE A 208 -7.51 -12.29 -0.21
CA ILE A 208 -8.05 -11.01 0.22
C ILE A 208 -7.56 -9.90 -0.72
N SER A 209 -8.45 -9.00 -1.05
CA SER A 209 -8.19 -7.73 -1.73
C SER A 209 -8.61 -6.56 -0.84
N PRO A 210 -7.89 -5.42 -0.85
CA PRO A 210 -8.28 -4.25 -0.08
C PRO A 210 -9.49 -3.49 -0.68
N SER A 211 -9.90 -3.82 -1.91
CA SER A 211 -10.98 -3.14 -2.63
C SER A 211 -11.73 -4.06 -3.58
N GLN A 212 -12.97 -3.69 -3.92
CA GLN A 212 -13.82 -4.50 -4.78
C GLN A 212 -13.36 -4.50 -6.24
N HIS A 213 -12.89 -3.34 -6.77
CA HIS A 213 -12.39 -3.29 -8.15
C HIS A 213 -11.17 -4.18 -8.35
N PHE A 214 -10.26 -4.23 -7.36
CA PHE A 214 -9.09 -5.09 -7.46
C PHE A 214 -9.45 -6.57 -7.22
N ALA A 215 -10.42 -6.86 -6.34
CA ALA A 215 -10.97 -8.21 -6.18
C ALA A 215 -11.53 -8.74 -7.51
N LYS A 216 -12.33 -7.93 -8.22
CA LYS A 216 -12.85 -8.28 -9.56
C LYS A 216 -11.75 -8.59 -10.57
N ASN A 217 -10.65 -7.83 -10.55
CA ASN A 217 -9.50 -8.08 -11.42
C ASN A 217 -8.82 -9.42 -11.09
N LEU A 218 -8.66 -9.74 -9.82
CA LEU A 218 -8.08 -11.01 -9.36
C LEU A 218 -8.99 -12.20 -9.73
N GLU A 219 -10.30 -12.07 -9.57
CA GLU A 219 -11.28 -13.08 -9.96
C GLU A 219 -11.32 -13.27 -11.49
N HIS A 220 -11.28 -12.19 -12.25
CA HIS A 220 -11.21 -12.21 -13.71
C HIS A 220 -10.04 -13.05 -14.24
N TYR A 221 -8.89 -12.98 -13.57
CA TYR A 221 -7.72 -13.80 -13.89
C TYR A 221 -7.65 -15.11 -13.11
N HIS A 222 -8.74 -15.50 -12.45
CA HIS A 222 -8.83 -16.77 -11.72
C HIS A 222 -7.77 -16.96 -10.63
N ALA A 223 -7.39 -15.89 -9.93
CA ALA A 223 -6.52 -15.98 -8.75
C ALA A 223 -7.15 -16.86 -7.67
N ALA A 224 -8.45 -16.69 -7.45
CA ALA A 224 -9.29 -17.54 -6.63
C ALA A 224 -10.71 -17.58 -7.23
N LYS A 225 -11.55 -18.52 -6.77
CA LYS A 225 -12.96 -18.58 -7.14
C LYS A 225 -13.73 -17.38 -6.55
N THR A 226 -13.38 -17.01 -5.32
CA THR A 226 -13.90 -15.85 -4.60
C THR A 226 -12.75 -15.12 -3.97
N VAL A 227 -12.68 -13.80 -4.17
CA VAL A 227 -11.73 -12.91 -3.52
C VAL A 227 -12.48 -12.08 -2.48
N HIS A 228 -12.08 -12.23 -1.22
CA HIS A 228 -12.72 -11.51 -0.13
C HIS A 228 -12.24 -10.06 -0.05
N VAL A 229 -13.16 -9.13 0.15
CA VAL A 229 -12.80 -7.71 0.30
C VAL A 229 -12.70 -7.35 1.76
N VAL A 230 -11.47 -7.07 2.20
CA VAL A 230 -11.19 -6.51 3.52
C VAL A 230 -10.34 -5.26 3.33
N SER A 231 -10.95 -4.12 3.55
CA SER A 231 -10.28 -2.81 3.46
C SER A 231 -9.09 -2.77 4.42
N ASN A 232 -7.99 -2.14 4.00
CA ASN A 232 -6.99 -1.71 4.96
C ASN A 232 -7.64 -0.71 5.94
N GLY A 233 -7.07 -0.59 7.13
CA GLY A 233 -7.52 0.38 8.12
C GLY A 233 -6.38 1.28 8.58
N ILE A 234 -6.74 2.41 9.16
CA ILE A 234 -5.81 3.31 9.83
C ILE A 234 -5.68 2.86 11.29
N ASP A 235 -4.47 2.90 11.81
CA ASP A 235 -4.18 2.53 13.20
C ASP A 235 -4.91 3.48 14.16
N ASP A 236 -5.78 2.91 14.99
CA ASP A 236 -6.63 3.63 15.92
C ASP A 236 -5.78 4.36 16.98
N GLU A 237 -4.72 3.72 17.52
CA GLU A 237 -3.85 4.31 18.53
C GLU A 237 -3.01 5.45 17.96
N LEU A 238 -2.59 5.31 16.71
CA LEU A 238 -1.85 6.37 16.02
C LEU A 238 -2.73 7.59 15.82
N LEU A 239 -3.96 7.41 15.33
CA LEU A 239 -4.87 8.54 15.07
C LEU A 239 -5.32 9.22 16.35
N ALA A 240 -5.51 8.47 17.44
CA ALA A 240 -5.92 9.00 18.76
C ALA A 240 -4.94 10.02 19.36
N LYS A 241 -3.68 10.07 18.87
CA LYS A 241 -2.69 11.07 19.30
C LYS A 241 -2.99 12.47 18.74
N TYR A 242 -3.93 12.59 17.81
CA TYR A 242 -4.23 13.82 17.09
C TYR A 242 -5.68 14.24 17.30
N SER A 243 -5.92 15.54 17.25
CA SER A 243 -7.26 16.13 17.27
C SER A 243 -7.47 16.90 15.96
N PHE A 244 -8.58 16.63 15.30
CA PHE A 244 -8.90 17.22 14.01
C PHE A 244 -10.15 18.10 14.10
N LYS A 245 -10.12 19.20 13.35
CA LYS A 245 -11.24 20.14 13.23
C LYS A 245 -11.76 20.15 11.80
N ILE A 246 -13.00 20.55 11.60
CA ILE A 246 -13.57 20.79 10.28
C ILE A 246 -12.72 21.84 9.58
N ARG A 247 -12.18 21.49 8.37
CA ARG A 247 -11.43 22.43 7.53
C ARG A 247 -12.37 23.50 6.99
N LYS A 248 -11.86 24.72 6.92
CA LYS A 248 -12.57 25.87 6.35
C LYS A 248 -11.56 26.71 5.58
N ARG A 249 -11.98 27.26 4.46
CA ARG A 249 -11.22 28.23 3.69
C ARG A 249 -12.10 29.47 3.45
N GLN A 250 -11.53 30.64 3.59
CA GLN A 250 -12.21 31.90 3.18
C GLN A 250 -11.93 32.16 1.69
N GLN A 251 -12.76 33.03 1.06
CA GLN A 251 -12.71 33.26 -0.38
C GLN A 251 -11.31 33.61 -0.91
N ASN A 252 -10.56 34.43 -0.17
CA ASN A 252 -9.26 34.95 -0.61
C ASN A 252 -8.06 34.13 -0.01
N ASP A 253 -8.33 33.16 0.84
CA ASP A 253 -7.26 32.36 1.43
C ASP A 253 -6.61 31.45 0.39
N PRO A 254 -5.31 31.17 0.50
CA PRO A 254 -4.67 30.17 -0.35
C PRO A 254 -5.32 28.81 -0.21
N LEU A 255 -5.46 28.08 -1.32
CA LEU A 255 -5.87 26.68 -1.32
C LEU A 255 -4.68 25.79 -0.98
N LYS A 256 -4.69 25.17 0.21
CA LYS A 256 -3.62 24.32 0.71
C LYS A 256 -3.89 22.87 0.33
N ILE A 257 -2.98 22.26 -0.41
CA ILE A 257 -3.09 20.88 -0.90
C ILE A 257 -1.88 20.10 -0.41
N ILE A 258 -2.10 18.85 0.04
CA ILE A 258 -1.04 17.94 0.38
C ILE A 258 -0.97 16.77 -0.61
N TRP A 259 0.25 16.45 -1.00
CA TRP A 259 0.64 15.23 -1.68
C TRP A 259 1.42 14.36 -0.68
N SER A 260 0.86 13.25 -0.24
CA SER A 260 1.49 12.32 0.71
C SER A 260 1.67 10.94 0.08
N SER A 261 2.55 10.84 -0.91
CA SER A 261 2.75 9.62 -1.68
C SER A 261 4.16 9.54 -2.27
N ARG A 262 4.55 8.36 -2.74
CA ARG A 262 5.79 8.22 -3.53
C ARG A 262 5.81 9.22 -4.69
N VAL A 263 6.96 9.82 -4.92
CA VAL A 263 7.19 10.74 -6.04
C VAL A 263 7.69 9.93 -7.23
N SER A 264 6.79 9.18 -7.87
CA SER A 264 7.08 8.22 -8.92
C SER A 264 6.08 8.32 -10.09
N LYS A 265 6.43 7.74 -11.23
CA LYS A 265 5.70 7.91 -12.49
C LYS A 265 4.24 7.45 -12.39
N GLU A 266 3.98 6.34 -11.73
CA GLU A 266 2.62 5.78 -11.56
C GLU A 266 1.73 6.64 -10.66
N LYS A 267 2.35 7.45 -9.78
CA LYS A 267 1.64 8.40 -8.92
C LYS A 267 1.33 9.73 -9.61
N ARG A 268 2.01 10.02 -10.75
CA ARG A 268 1.69 11.11 -11.67
C ARG A 268 1.84 12.51 -11.05
N ILE A 269 2.95 12.75 -10.30
CA ILE A 269 3.23 14.06 -9.72
C ILE A 269 3.42 15.15 -10.80
N ILE A 270 4.12 14.84 -11.90
CA ILE A 270 4.36 15.80 -12.99
C ILE A 270 3.04 16.23 -13.64
N PRO A 271 2.12 15.33 -14.05
CA PRO A 271 0.78 15.73 -14.50
C PRO A 271 0.02 16.59 -13.48
N PHE A 272 0.16 16.36 -12.17
CA PHE A 272 -0.49 17.19 -11.17
C PHE A 272 0.12 18.59 -11.09
N LEU A 273 1.44 18.74 -11.13
CA LEU A 273 2.12 20.03 -11.21
C LEU A 273 1.71 20.81 -12.48
N GLU A 274 1.57 20.10 -13.61
CA GLU A 274 1.05 20.69 -14.85
C GLU A 274 -0.40 21.15 -14.69
N SER A 275 -1.24 20.43 -13.96
CA SER A 275 -2.61 20.87 -13.64
C SER A 275 -2.63 22.14 -12.82
N ILE A 276 -1.73 22.25 -11.83
CA ILE A 276 -1.58 23.48 -11.06
C ILE A 276 -1.20 24.65 -11.98
N LYS A 277 -0.23 24.43 -12.88
CA LYS A 277 0.20 25.46 -13.86
C LYS A 277 -0.95 25.94 -14.75
N GLN A 278 -1.85 25.03 -15.16
CA GLN A 278 -3.01 25.36 -15.99
C GLN A 278 -4.16 26.03 -15.24
N SER A 279 -4.19 25.90 -13.91
CA SER A 279 -5.22 26.54 -13.08
C SER A 279 -5.13 28.07 -13.14
N LYS A 280 -6.26 28.75 -13.26
CA LYS A 280 -6.39 30.21 -13.20
C LYS A 280 -5.85 30.78 -11.88
N TYR A 281 -5.95 29.95 -10.81
CA TYR A 281 -5.60 30.34 -9.44
C TYR A 281 -4.25 29.76 -8.98
N HIS A 282 -3.36 29.36 -9.88
CA HIS A 282 -2.08 28.73 -9.54
C HIS A 282 -1.26 29.52 -8.50
N LYS A 283 -1.30 30.86 -8.53
CA LYS A 283 -0.61 31.75 -7.55
C LYS A 283 -1.18 31.66 -6.14
N ASN A 284 -2.44 31.24 -6.02
CA ASN A 284 -3.17 31.10 -4.76
C ASN A 284 -3.19 29.64 -4.26
N ILE A 285 -2.52 28.71 -4.95
CA ILE A 285 -2.37 27.33 -4.49
C ILE A 285 -1.07 27.21 -3.67
N GLN A 286 -1.14 26.49 -2.56
CA GLN A 286 0.01 26.05 -1.79
C GLN A 286 0.05 24.53 -1.78
N LEU A 287 1.16 23.95 -2.26
CA LEU A 287 1.35 22.51 -2.31
C LEU A 287 2.43 22.07 -1.34
N THR A 288 2.10 21.14 -0.46
CA THR A 288 3.06 20.41 0.38
C THR A 288 3.24 19.00 -0.20
N VAL A 289 4.47 18.64 -0.54
CA VAL A 289 4.82 17.32 -1.08
C VAL A 289 5.60 16.54 -0.03
N ILE A 290 5.02 15.44 0.43
CA ILE A 290 5.64 14.46 1.32
C ILE A 290 5.87 13.18 0.53
N GLY A 291 7.10 12.69 0.55
CA GLY A 291 7.51 11.47 -0.11
C GLY A 291 8.80 11.62 -0.92
N GLU A 292 9.33 10.48 -1.30
CA GLU A 292 10.51 10.36 -2.17
C GLU A 292 10.20 9.43 -3.35
N GLY A 293 11.08 9.42 -4.34
CA GLY A 293 10.96 8.56 -5.51
C GLY A 293 11.76 9.07 -6.70
N ASN A 294 11.72 8.29 -7.77
CA ASN A 294 12.55 8.51 -8.96
C ASN A 294 12.20 9.79 -9.75
N GLN A 295 11.02 10.37 -9.53
CA GLN A 295 10.63 11.64 -10.16
C GLN A 295 10.82 12.87 -9.26
N LEU A 296 11.38 12.76 -8.05
CA LEU A 296 11.50 13.91 -7.13
C LEU A 296 12.34 15.05 -7.72
N GLN A 297 13.48 14.74 -8.35
CA GLN A 297 14.33 15.77 -8.95
C GLN A 297 13.65 16.44 -10.16
N GLU A 298 12.97 15.66 -10.98
CA GLU A 298 12.18 16.16 -12.10
C GLU A 298 11.03 17.07 -11.62
N ALA A 299 10.32 16.66 -10.57
CA ALA A 299 9.24 17.46 -9.98
C ALA A 299 9.73 18.79 -9.41
N LYS A 300 10.89 18.79 -8.73
CA LYS A 300 11.53 20.03 -8.23
C LYS A 300 11.96 20.94 -9.38
N ALA A 301 12.57 20.38 -10.43
CA ALA A 301 12.98 21.13 -11.61
C ALA A 301 11.78 21.73 -12.35
N PHE A 302 10.71 20.94 -12.55
CA PHE A 302 9.47 21.43 -13.15
C PHE A 302 8.85 22.57 -12.36
N ALA A 303 8.73 22.42 -11.03
CA ALA A 303 8.18 23.46 -10.15
C ALA A 303 8.99 24.76 -10.22
N LYS A 304 10.32 24.65 -10.17
CA LYS A 304 11.23 25.79 -10.30
C LYS A 304 11.11 26.50 -11.66
N ALA A 305 10.95 25.77 -12.74
CA ALA A 305 10.87 26.35 -14.09
C ALA A 305 9.50 26.94 -14.42
N ASN A 306 8.40 26.38 -13.90
CA ASN A 306 7.05 26.65 -14.36
C ASN A 306 6.11 27.26 -13.30
N LEU A 307 6.43 27.17 -12.01
CA LEU A 307 5.54 27.51 -10.91
C LEU A 307 6.20 28.47 -9.91
N ASN A 308 7.02 29.42 -10.40
CA ASN A 308 7.79 30.36 -9.57
C ASN A 308 6.92 31.20 -8.61
N ASN A 309 5.66 31.44 -8.98
CA ASN A 309 4.72 32.24 -8.18
C ASN A 309 3.75 31.36 -7.37
N THR A 310 3.96 30.02 -7.35
CA THR A 310 3.18 29.06 -6.59
C THR A 310 4.02 28.55 -5.41
N LYS A 311 3.48 28.57 -4.21
CA LYS A 311 4.21 28.08 -3.03
C LYS A 311 4.21 26.56 -3.02
N ILE A 312 5.35 25.93 -3.35
CA ILE A 312 5.52 24.47 -3.33
C ILE A 312 6.63 24.09 -2.35
N THR A 313 6.33 23.23 -1.40
CA THR A 313 7.28 22.76 -0.38
C THR A 313 7.47 21.24 -0.52
N PHE A 314 8.71 20.82 -0.75
CA PHE A 314 9.08 19.40 -0.80
C PHE A 314 9.77 19.02 0.52
N LEU A 315 9.11 18.20 1.35
CA LEU A 315 9.59 17.80 2.67
C LEU A 315 10.45 16.53 2.65
N GLY A 316 10.39 15.76 1.54
CA GLY A 316 11.00 14.42 1.50
C GLY A 316 10.19 13.39 2.29
N LEU A 317 10.85 12.33 2.75
CA LEU A 317 10.20 11.34 3.63
C LEU A 317 10.02 11.92 5.03
N VAL A 318 8.83 11.74 5.57
CA VAL A 318 8.53 11.97 6.98
C VAL A 318 8.12 10.66 7.65
N PRO A 319 8.36 10.46 8.95
CA PRO A 319 7.83 9.33 9.68
C PRO A 319 6.30 9.27 9.52
N HIS A 320 5.76 8.06 9.35
CA HIS A 320 4.31 7.90 9.16
C HIS A 320 3.51 8.45 10.34
N GLU A 321 4.06 8.34 11.55
CA GLU A 321 3.48 8.87 12.76
C GLU A 321 3.31 10.40 12.73
N GLU A 322 4.15 11.10 11.98
CA GLU A 322 4.11 12.56 11.88
C GLU A 322 3.22 13.07 10.74
N LEU A 323 2.75 12.17 9.83
CA LEU A 323 1.99 12.56 8.64
C LEU A 323 0.77 13.44 9.02
N PHE A 324 0.01 13.01 10.02
CA PHE A 324 -1.22 13.68 10.44
C PHE A 324 -1.03 15.11 10.95
N GLN A 325 0.17 15.45 11.48
CA GLN A 325 0.45 16.85 11.85
C GLN A 325 0.62 17.77 10.66
N TYR A 326 1.03 17.24 9.49
CA TYR A 326 1.07 18.01 8.24
C TYR A 326 -0.31 18.09 7.59
N GLU A 327 -1.10 17.03 7.67
CA GLU A 327 -2.45 16.96 7.09
C GLU A 327 -3.46 17.87 7.81
N LYS A 328 -3.31 18.07 9.13
CA LYS A 328 -4.27 18.87 9.93
C LYS A 328 -4.44 20.32 9.42
N ASP A 329 -3.42 20.89 8.81
CA ASP A 329 -3.40 22.28 8.35
C ASP A 329 -3.68 22.44 6.85
N GLN A 330 -4.00 21.32 6.15
CA GLN A 330 -4.34 21.32 4.73
C GLN A 330 -5.85 21.44 4.51
N HIS A 331 -6.21 21.82 3.29
CA HIS A 331 -7.61 21.87 2.85
C HIS A 331 -8.00 20.63 2.05
N LEU A 332 -7.08 20.05 1.28
CA LEU A 332 -7.30 18.91 0.39
C LEU A 332 -6.10 17.96 0.41
N SER A 333 -6.37 16.68 0.29
CA SER A 333 -5.41 15.66 -0.13
C SER A 333 -5.62 15.31 -1.59
N ILE A 334 -4.53 15.06 -2.34
CA ILE A 334 -4.57 14.68 -3.76
C ILE A 334 -4.10 13.26 -4.01
N ILE A 335 -4.90 12.49 -4.75
CA ILE A 335 -4.51 11.18 -5.31
C ILE A 335 -4.61 11.27 -6.83
N ASN A 336 -3.47 11.42 -7.50
CA ASN A 336 -3.45 11.62 -8.96
C ASN A 336 -3.04 10.37 -9.76
N SER A 337 -2.81 9.24 -9.12
CA SER A 337 -2.62 7.94 -9.78
C SER A 337 -3.85 7.56 -10.62
N TYR A 338 -3.63 6.76 -11.66
CA TYR A 338 -4.70 6.27 -12.53
C TYR A 338 -4.43 4.84 -12.96
N GLY A 339 -5.35 3.92 -12.67
CA GLY A 339 -5.25 2.50 -12.95
C GLY A 339 -4.17 1.76 -12.14
N PHE A 340 -3.65 2.36 -11.08
CA PHE A 340 -2.54 1.82 -10.29
C PHE A 340 -2.94 1.45 -8.86
N ASP A 341 -3.52 2.38 -8.11
CA ASP A 341 -3.83 2.12 -6.71
C ASP A 341 -4.93 1.06 -6.58
N THR A 342 -4.71 0.11 -5.70
CA THR A 342 -5.71 -0.91 -5.38
C THR A 342 -6.70 -0.41 -4.33
N GLN A 343 -6.28 0.52 -3.47
CA GLN A 343 -7.16 1.19 -2.51
C GLN A 343 -6.72 2.64 -2.25
N GLY A 344 -5.40 2.88 -2.15
CA GLY A 344 -4.85 4.19 -1.82
C GLY A 344 -4.93 4.49 -0.31
N MET A 345 -3.91 4.06 0.45
CA MET A 345 -3.83 4.35 1.90
C MET A 345 -3.96 5.85 2.19
N THR A 346 -3.41 6.70 1.33
CA THR A 346 -3.54 8.17 1.43
C THR A 346 -5.01 8.64 1.47
N ILE A 347 -5.93 7.92 0.80
CA ILE A 347 -7.37 8.20 0.89
C ILE A 347 -7.86 7.95 2.32
N LEU A 348 -7.51 6.78 2.86
CA LEU A 348 -7.94 6.40 4.22
C LEU A 348 -7.35 7.34 5.28
N GLU A 349 -6.06 7.70 5.13
CA GLU A 349 -5.36 8.65 6.00
C GLU A 349 -6.06 10.02 5.98
N ALA A 350 -6.35 10.55 4.79
CA ALA A 350 -7.07 11.81 4.63
C ALA A 350 -8.47 11.75 5.26
N ILE A 351 -9.27 10.73 4.97
CA ILE A 351 -10.62 10.56 5.54
C ILE A 351 -10.54 10.44 7.07
N ALA A 352 -9.60 9.66 7.60
CA ALA A 352 -9.42 9.47 9.03
C ALA A 352 -9.21 10.78 9.77
N CYS A 353 -8.48 11.72 9.20
CA CYS A 353 -8.23 13.04 9.80
C CYS A 353 -9.21 14.13 9.34
N GLY A 354 -10.27 13.78 8.61
CA GLY A 354 -11.28 14.72 8.12
C GLY A 354 -10.81 15.65 7.00
N LEU A 355 -9.80 15.23 6.23
CA LEU A 355 -9.26 15.96 5.09
C LEU A 355 -9.96 15.51 3.80
N PRO A 356 -10.60 16.42 3.05
CA PRO A 356 -11.24 16.10 1.77
C PRO A 356 -10.24 15.62 0.72
N VAL A 357 -10.67 14.73 -0.17
CA VAL A 357 -9.83 14.12 -1.20
C VAL A 357 -10.22 14.63 -2.59
N ILE A 358 -9.23 15.00 -3.41
CA ILE A 358 -9.40 15.16 -4.86
C ILE A 358 -8.66 14.07 -5.62
N TYR A 359 -9.24 13.58 -6.71
CA TYR A 359 -8.70 12.44 -7.44
C TYR A 359 -9.18 12.38 -8.90
N ALA A 360 -8.60 11.48 -9.70
CA ALA A 360 -8.96 11.35 -11.11
C ALA A 360 -9.45 9.94 -11.49
N ASP A 361 -9.03 8.90 -10.76
CA ASP A 361 -9.32 7.50 -11.09
C ASP A 361 -10.71 7.08 -10.60
N PRO A 362 -11.66 6.70 -11.50
CA PRO A 362 -12.98 6.21 -11.09
C PRO A 362 -12.93 4.92 -10.25
N ALA A 363 -11.86 4.12 -10.35
CA ALA A 363 -11.69 2.94 -9.50
C ALA A 363 -11.55 3.29 -8.01
N MET A 364 -11.23 4.54 -7.68
CA MET A 364 -11.11 5.02 -6.30
C MET A 364 -12.46 5.45 -5.69
N ASP A 365 -13.53 5.57 -6.48
CA ASP A 365 -14.85 6.00 -5.99
C ASP A 365 -15.32 5.16 -4.80
N GLU A 366 -15.13 3.84 -4.85
CA GLU A 366 -15.53 2.92 -3.78
C GLU A 366 -14.79 3.11 -2.45
N ASN A 367 -13.61 3.75 -2.48
CA ASN A 367 -12.76 3.97 -1.31
C ASN A 367 -13.00 5.35 -0.67
N ILE A 368 -13.78 6.21 -1.31
CA ILE A 368 -14.07 7.57 -0.86
C ILE A 368 -15.55 7.63 -0.45
N PRO A 369 -15.85 7.69 0.85
CA PRO A 369 -17.23 7.79 1.33
C PRO A 369 -17.94 9.01 0.74
N ASP A 370 -19.27 8.92 0.63
CA ASP A 370 -20.09 9.96 0.04
C ASP A 370 -19.77 11.36 0.59
N HIS A 371 -19.63 12.31 -0.32
CA HIS A 371 -19.32 13.70 -0.02
C HIS A 371 -17.96 13.95 0.66
N CYS A 372 -17.05 12.98 0.69
CA CYS A 372 -15.72 13.14 1.28
C CYS A 372 -14.66 13.62 0.29
N GLY A 373 -15.01 13.73 -0.98
CA GLY A 373 -14.07 14.17 -2.02
C GLY A 373 -14.74 14.53 -3.33
N LEU A 374 -13.94 14.97 -4.28
CA LEU A 374 -14.35 15.30 -5.64
C LEU A 374 -13.43 14.65 -6.67
N ARG A 375 -14.03 14.08 -7.70
CA ARG A 375 -13.31 13.48 -8.82
C ARG A 375 -13.26 14.44 -10.02
N ALA A 376 -12.06 14.56 -10.63
CA ALA A 376 -11.92 15.21 -11.92
C ALA A 376 -12.70 14.43 -13.01
N LYS A 377 -13.20 15.11 -14.02
CA LYS A 377 -14.01 14.48 -15.10
C LYS A 377 -13.28 13.33 -15.81
N ASN A 378 -11.97 13.41 -15.91
CA ASN A 378 -11.07 12.41 -16.47
C ASN A 378 -9.64 12.61 -15.95
N ASN A 379 -8.68 11.83 -16.45
CA ASN A 379 -7.29 11.83 -15.99
C ASN A 379 -6.38 12.85 -16.72
N THR A 380 -6.94 13.85 -17.42
CA THR A 380 -6.17 14.90 -18.08
C THR A 380 -5.76 16.00 -17.11
N THR A 381 -4.68 16.69 -17.40
CA THR A 381 -4.22 17.83 -16.60
C THR A 381 -5.23 18.97 -16.63
N ALA A 382 -5.91 19.20 -17.75
CA ALA A 382 -6.95 20.18 -17.89
C ALA A 382 -8.16 19.91 -16.99
N ALA A 383 -8.64 18.66 -16.94
CA ALA A 383 -9.78 18.30 -16.08
C ALA A 383 -9.45 18.45 -14.59
N MET A 384 -8.22 18.16 -14.17
CA MET A 384 -7.78 18.41 -12.81
C MET A 384 -7.61 19.90 -12.53
N ALA A 385 -7.12 20.71 -13.48
CA ALA A 385 -7.06 22.16 -13.37
C ALA A 385 -8.47 22.79 -13.21
N GLU A 386 -9.44 22.35 -14.02
CA GLU A 386 -10.85 22.75 -13.88
C GLU A 386 -11.41 22.43 -12.49
N LEU A 387 -11.08 21.25 -11.95
CA LEU A 387 -11.50 20.87 -10.60
C LEU A 387 -10.87 21.77 -9.52
N LEU A 388 -9.58 22.09 -9.65
CA LEU A 388 -8.90 23.01 -8.74
C LEU A 388 -9.53 24.40 -8.78
N ASP A 389 -9.83 24.91 -9.97
CA ASP A 389 -10.50 26.20 -10.16
C ASP A 389 -11.90 26.20 -9.53
N TYR A 390 -12.69 25.16 -9.78
CA TYR A 390 -14.01 25.00 -9.20
C TYR A 390 -14.01 25.02 -7.67
N ILE A 391 -13.08 24.28 -7.04
CA ILE A 391 -12.95 24.25 -5.58
C ILE A 391 -12.46 25.60 -5.04
N PHE A 392 -11.58 26.28 -5.78
CA PHE A 392 -11.10 27.59 -5.37
C PHE A 392 -12.23 28.62 -5.36
N GLU A 393 -13.10 28.60 -6.36
CA GLU A 393 -14.26 29.48 -6.51
C GLU A 393 -15.38 29.18 -5.48
N ASN A 394 -15.43 27.95 -4.94
CA ASN A 394 -16.47 27.47 -4.03
C ASN A 394 -15.90 26.99 -2.68
N PRO A 395 -15.40 27.90 -1.82
CA PRO A 395 -14.67 27.55 -0.59
C PRO A 395 -15.49 26.76 0.44
N GLU A 396 -16.83 26.88 0.42
CA GLU A 396 -17.76 26.16 1.29
C GLU A 396 -17.74 24.63 1.04
N LEU A 397 -17.34 24.18 -0.15
CA LEU A 397 -17.16 22.75 -0.46
C LEU A 397 -16.17 22.10 0.49
N ILE A 398 -15.08 22.80 0.83
CA ILE A 398 -14.07 22.29 1.75
C ILE A 398 -14.68 21.98 3.12
N LYS A 399 -15.50 22.91 3.64
CA LYS A 399 -16.18 22.71 4.93
C LYS A 399 -17.16 21.54 4.89
N THR A 400 -17.93 21.44 3.83
CA THR A 400 -18.94 20.37 3.64
C THR A 400 -18.27 19.02 3.54
N MET A 401 -17.25 18.88 2.69
CA MET A 401 -16.49 17.63 2.51
C MET A 401 -15.72 17.24 3.77
N SER A 402 -15.09 18.21 4.46
CA SER A 402 -14.37 17.93 5.71
C SER A 402 -15.30 17.44 6.82
N LYS A 403 -16.52 18.00 6.92
CA LYS A 403 -17.54 17.50 7.85
C LYS A 403 -17.95 16.06 7.53
N ALA A 404 -18.13 15.74 6.25
CA ALA A 404 -18.45 14.40 5.80
C ALA A 404 -17.29 13.41 6.10
N ALA A 405 -16.05 13.80 5.82
CA ALA A 405 -14.86 12.99 6.08
C ALA A 405 -14.69 12.69 7.58
N LEU A 406 -14.84 13.68 8.47
CA LEU A 406 -14.82 13.46 9.91
C LEU A 406 -15.93 12.50 10.38
N LYS A 407 -17.12 12.60 9.79
CA LYS A 407 -18.23 11.67 10.09
C LYS A 407 -17.90 10.25 9.62
N ALA A 408 -17.22 10.11 8.49
CA ALA A 408 -16.83 8.83 7.91
C ALA A 408 -15.56 8.22 8.57
N SER A 409 -14.76 9.01 9.30
CA SER A 409 -13.49 8.59 9.92
C SER A 409 -13.58 7.24 10.65
N PRO A 410 -14.60 6.92 11.48
CA PRO A 410 -14.68 5.63 12.13
C PRO A 410 -14.74 4.44 11.17
N SER A 411 -15.25 4.60 9.95
CA SER A 411 -15.39 3.53 8.98
C SER A 411 -14.06 3.11 8.33
N VAL A 412 -13.05 3.98 8.35
CA VAL A 412 -11.72 3.71 7.79
C VAL A 412 -10.70 3.28 8.83
N MET A 413 -11.10 3.14 10.09
CA MET A 413 -10.22 2.69 11.17
C MET A 413 -9.97 1.18 11.10
N GLN A 414 -8.80 0.74 11.59
CA GLN A 414 -8.46 -0.68 11.60
C GLN A 414 -9.44 -1.49 12.48
N SER A 415 -9.91 -0.93 13.58
CA SER A 415 -10.92 -1.55 14.45
C SER A 415 -12.23 -1.89 13.73
N ALA A 416 -12.62 -1.12 12.72
CA ALA A 416 -13.79 -1.39 11.90
C ALA A 416 -13.57 -2.55 10.91
N GLN A 417 -12.34 -2.80 10.49
CA GLN A 417 -12.00 -3.82 9.48
C GLN A 417 -11.59 -5.16 10.08
N ILE A 418 -11.00 -5.14 11.29
CA ILE A 418 -10.36 -6.33 11.87
C ILE A 418 -11.33 -7.49 12.11
N LYS A 419 -12.60 -7.21 12.41
CA LYS A 419 -13.63 -8.24 12.59
C LYS A 419 -13.85 -9.05 11.30
N LYS A 420 -13.84 -8.40 10.14
CA LYS A 420 -13.96 -9.08 8.83
C LYS A 420 -12.78 -10.01 8.60
N LEU A 421 -11.58 -9.55 8.92
CA LEU A 421 -10.36 -10.35 8.80
C LEU A 421 -10.41 -11.57 9.73
N LEU A 422 -10.81 -11.40 11.00
CA LEU A 422 -10.93 -12.48 11.98
C LEU A 422 -11.94 -13.55 11.56
N ASN A 423 -13.07 -13.15 10.97
CA ASN A 423 -14.06 -14.10 10.46
C ASN A 423 -13.44 -15.01 9.37
N LEU A 424 -12.55 -14.47 8.54
CA LEU A 424 -11.85 -15.25 7.52
C LEU A 424 -10.77 -16.18 8.12
N TYR A 425 -10.24 -15.84 9.29
CA TYR A 425 -9.25 -16.67 9.98
C TYR A 425 -9.87 -17.90 10.66
N GLN A 426 -11.13 -17.83 11.06
CA GLN A 426 -11.82 -18.96 11.68
C GLN A 426 -11.88 -20.16 10.72
N PRO A 427 -11.90 -21.40 11.24
CA PRO A 427 -12.23 -22.57 10.42
C PRO A 427 -13.56 -22.33 9.72
N ILE A 428 -13.66 -22.70 8.44
CA ILE A 428 -14.96 -22.78 7.78
C ILE A 428 -15.75 -23.80 8.59
N SER A 429 -16.69 -23.35 9.42
CA SER A 429 -17.62 -24.25 10.08
C SER A 429 -18.24 -25.10 8.98
N SER A 430 -18.11 -26.41 9.09
CA SER A 430 -18.82 -27.35 8.23
C SER A 430 -20.31 -27.21 8.55
N GLU A 431 -20.94 -26.13 8.10
CA GLU A 431 -22.39 -26.04 8.07
C GLU A 431 -22.88 -26.96 6.96
N SER A 432 -23.40 -28.08 7.45
CA SER A 432 -24.47 -28.89 6.89
C SER A 432 -24.91 -28.51 5.45
N HIS A 433 -24.53 -29.38 4.51
CA HIS A 433 -25.37 -29.58 3.35
C HIS A 433 -26.73 -30.11 3.83
N PRO A 434 -27.85 -29.46 3.50
CA PRO A 434 -29.16 -30.07 3.60
C PRO A 434 -29.32 -31.20 2.57
#